data_9546bc2ebf52adc5977af240fb785a96
#
_entry.id   9546bc2ebf52adc5977af240fb785a96
#
_cell.length_a   1.000
_cell.length_b   1.000
_cell.length_c   1.000
_cell.angle_alpha   90.00
_cell.angle_beta   90.00
_cell.angle_gamma   90.00
#
_symmetry.space_group_name_H-M   'P 1'
#
loop_
_entity.id
_entity.type
_entity.pdbx_description
1 polymer ?
#
loop_
_entity_poly.entity_id
_entity_poly.type
_entity_poly.pdbx_seq_one_letter_code
_entity_poly.pdbx_strand_id
1 'polypeptide(L)'
;MDDAIGDLLRLRGVELSKAESATDSFGFRCLGIAEKIPELQSDNSSSVYVWHISKGILPVSVAEAERWLVDVPRGAHWVLSEREFQDQASKLLYSELKIELWSPKKLSQWIGEAVLSGELTAHAALFPSTEITPEDEEKSASAENLIVLQAKINLDEWSIQRGIEYLDAKPILLQARIWNIVGALVSPDGDREEGEWRVLEDPWADRLEMYNSENGLQNPLNLRIINSQENKLLSESDLRVMLVGILETRKQRKQQTSEGTSVTSTMLERWSFDSEGAHLECLPAAIPGWILDYDGRKEILHSRNGRTYDLSFFEAP
;
A
#
# COMPACT_ATOMS: atom_id res chain seq x y z
N MET A 1 -14.41 -11.09 -6.11
CA MET A 1 -13.54 -12.25 -5.79
C MET A 1 -14.21 -13.20 -4.79
N ASP A 2 -15.01 -12.71 -3.86
CA ASP A 2 -15.79 -13.53 -2.91
C ASP A 2 -16.61 -14.62 -3.59
N ASP A 3 -17.26 -14.29 -4.71
CA ASP A 3 -18.03 -15.26 -5.50
C ASP A 3 -17.13 -16.35 -6.10
N ALA A 4 -15.92 -15.99 -6.56
CA ALA A 4 -15.00 -16.96 -7.15
C ALA A 4 -14.46 -17.97 -6.11
N ILE A 5 -14.21 -17.52 -4.88
CA ILE A 5 -13.79 -18.43 -3.79
C ILE A 5 -14.94 -19.33 -3.38
N GLY A 6 -16.16 -18.77 -3.26
CA GLY A 6 -17.37 -19.55 -2.96
C GLY A 6 -17.69 -20.58 -4.05
N ASP A 7 -17.55 -20.20 -5.31
CA ASP A 7 -17.75 -21.13 -6.45
C ASP A 7 -16.68 -22.24 -6.48
N LEU A 8 -15.42 -21.89 -6.24
CA LEU A 8 -14.34 -22.87 -6.18
C LEU A 8 -14.54 -23.88 -5.04
N LEU A 9 -14.94 -23.41 -3.86
CA LEU A 9 -15.26 -24.28 -2.74
C LEU A 9 -16.36 -25.28 -3.10
N ARG A 10 -17.45 -24.81 -3.74
CA ARG A 10 -18.54 -25.68 -4.21
C ARG A 10 -18.08 -26.70 -5.25
N LEU A 11 -17.30 -26.26 -6.25
CA LEU A 11 -16.78 -27.13 -7.31
C LEU A 11 -15.87 -28.24 -6.75
N ARG A 12 -15.17 -27.97 -5.68
CA ARG A 12 -14.32 -28.94 -4.98
C ARG A 12 -15.04 -29.74 -3.89
N GLY A 13 -16.36 -29.65 -3.85
CA GLY A 13 -17.21 -30.46 -2.96
C GLY A 13 -17.18 -30.00 -1.50
N VAL A 14 -16.83 -28.73 -1.24
CA VAL A 14 -16.95 -28.12 0.08
C VAL A 14 -18.34 -27.53 0.23
N GLU A 15 -19.19 -28.22 0.98
CA GLU A 15 -20.53 -27.75 1.31
C GLU A 15 -20.44 -26.83 2.55
N LEU A 16 -20.82 -25.57 2.37
CA LEU A 16 -20.84 -24.58 3.45
C LEU A 16 -22.24 -24.47 4.04
N SER A 17 -22.37 -24.76 5.32
CA SER A 17 -23.55 -24.44 6.11
C SER A 17 -23.43 -23.08 6.77
N LYS A 18 -24.56 -22.40 7.01
CA LYS A 18 -24.56 -21.07 7.64
C LYS A 18 -24.02 -21.14 9.07
N ALA A 19 -23.05 -20.31 9.39
CA ALA A 19 -22.48 -20.19 10.73
C ALA A 19 -23.28 -19.16 11.54
N GLU A 20 -24.28 -19.62 12.33
CA GLU A 20 -25.12 -18.70 13.12
C GLU A 20 -24.35 -18.00 14.26
N SER A 21 -23.24 -18.57 14.70
CA SER A 21 -22.43 -18.07 15.81
C SER A 21 -21.21 -17.26 15.41
N ALA A 22 -20.96 -17.13 14.10
CA ALA A 22 -19.80 -16.42 13.61
C ALA A 22 -20.24 -15.09 12.96
N THR A 23 -19.72 -14.00 13.47
CA THR A 23 -19.91 -12.65 12.92
C THR A 23 -18.66 -12.22 12.17
N ASP A 24 -18.85 -11.51 11.07
CA ASP A 24 -17.75 -10.87 10.37
C ASP A 24 -17.09 -9.85 11.31
N SER A 25 -15.77 -9.93 11.45
CA SER A 25 -15.04 -9.12 12.42
C SER A 25 -13.68 -8.74 11.84
N PHE A 26 -13.37 -7.44 11.82
CA PHE A 26 -12.05 -6.86 11.50
C PHE A 26 -11.41 -7.39 10.20
N GLY A 27 -12.20 -7.47 9.13
CA GLY A 27 -11.72 -7.94 7.82
C GLY A 27 -11.72 -9.46 7.65
N PHE A 28 -12.03 -10.22 8.70
CA PHE A 28 -12.29 -11.66 8.64
C PHE A 28 -13.77 -11.89 8.38
N ARG A 29 -14.10 -12.36 7.18
CA ARG A 29 -15.47 -12.70 6.79
C ARG A 29 -15.70 -14.19 6.92
N CYS A 30 -16.72 -14.60 7.64
CA CYS A 30 -17.10 -15.99 7.76
C CYS A 30 -17.88 -16.43 6.52
N LEU A 31 -17.33 -17.36 5.73
CA LEU A 31 -18.02 -17.94 4.57
C LEU A 31 -19.00 -19.04 4.98
N GLY A 32 -18.80 -19.68 6.13
CA GLY A 32 -19.63 -20.75 6.66
C GLY A 32 -18.86 -21.81 7.41
N ILE A 33 -19.55 -22.90 7.71
CA ILE A 33 -18.97 -24.09 8.35
C ILE A 33 -18.97 -25.23 7.33
N ALA A 34 -17.81 -25.87 7.13
CA ALA A 34 -17.66 -27.07 6.31
C ALA A 34 -17.50 -28.31 7.19
N GLU A 35 -18.22 -29.37 6.89
CA GLU A 35 -18.05 -30.66 7.56
C GLU A 35 -16.85 -31.44 6.98
N LYS A 36 -16.53 -31.21 5.70
CA LYS A 36 -15.46 -31.89 4.99
C LYS A 36 -14.75 -30.90 4.07
N ILE A 37 -13.42 -30.84 4.16
CA ILE A 37 -12.57 -30.03 3.30
C ILE A 37 -11.50 -30.94 2.70
N PRO A 38 -11.58 -31.26 1.38
CA PRO A 38 -10.63 -32.14 0.71
C PRO A 38 -9.18 -31.66 0.77
N GLU A 39 -8.97 -30.35 0.77
CA GLU A 39 -7.65 -29.73 0.81
C GLU A 39 -6.98 -29.80 2.20
N LEU A 40 -7.78 -30.00 3.25
CA LEU A 40 -7.27 -30.20 4.60
C LEU A 40 -7.30 -31.70 4.90
N GLN A 41 -6.15 -32.35 4.85
CA GLN A 41 -6.00 -33.75 5.25
C GLN A 41 -6.24 -33.88 6.77
N SER A 42 -7.47 -33.66 7.21
CA SER A 42 -7.81 -33.84 8.61
C SER A 42 -8.48 -35.19 8.80
N ASP A 43 -7.85 -36.07 9.54
CA ASP A 43 -8.37 -37.40 9.93
C ASP A 43 -9.59 -37.33 10.86
N ASN A 44 -10.08 -36.14 11.20
CA ASN A 44 -11.17 -35.95 12.14
C ASN A 44 -12.37 -35.28 11.48
N SER A 45 -13.52 -35.88 11.64
CA SER A 45 -14.88 -35.42 11.34
C SER A 45 -15.32 -34.17 12.14
N SER A 46 -14.45 -33.22 12.40
CA SER A 46 -14.79 -31.98 13.07
C SER A 46 -15.08 -30.89 12.04
N SER A 47 -16.24 -30.27 12.16
CA SER A 47 -16.61 -29.10 11.35
C SER A 47 -15.56 -27.99 11.48
N VAL A 48 -15.27 -27.34 10.33
CA VAL A 48 -14.25 -26.29 10.21
C VAL A 48 -14.92 -25.00 9.80
N TYR A 49 -14.69 -23.91 10.52
CA TYR A 49 -15.10 -22.57 10.13
C TYR A 49 -14.21 -22.08 8.98
N VAL A 50 -14.82 -21.69 7.86
CA VAL A 50 -14.11 -21.19 6.70
C VAL A 50 -14.21 -19.67 6.68
N TRP A 51 -13.07 -19.01 6.65
CA TRP A 51 -12.96 -17.55 6.67
C TRP A 51 -12.26 -17.03 5.43
N HIS A 52 -12.65 -15.87 4.97
CA HIS A 52 -12.00 -15.13 3.91
C HIS A 52 -11.55 -13.76 4.39
N ILE A 53 -10.33 -13.40 4.04
CA ILE A 53 -9.80 -12.04 4.23
C ILE A 53 -9.59 -11.45 2.85
N SER A 54 -10.37 -10.45 2.51
CA SER A 54 -10.32 -9.78 1.22
C SER A 54 -9.04 -8.95 1.05
N LYS A 55 -8.73 -8.61 -0.19
CA LYS A 55 -7.55 -7.84 -0.57
C LYS A 55 -7.48 -6.50 0.18
N GLY A 56 -6.31 -6.21 0.72
CA GLY A 56 -6.03 -4.95 1.41
C GLY A 56 -4.59 -4.49 1.15
N ILE A 57 -4.32 -3.24 1.49
CA ILE A 57 -3.01 -2.61 1.27
C ILE A 57 -2.00 -3.02 2.35
N LEU A 58 -2.46 -3.21 3.57
CA LEU A 58 -1.61 -3.58 4.71
C LEU A 58 -1.71 -5.07 5.01
N PRO A 59 -0.63 -5.71 5.48
CA PRO A 59 -0.70 -7.06 6.02
C PRO A 59 -1.62 -7.09 7.25
N VAL A 60 -2.18 -8.27 7.54
CA VAL A 60 -2.97 -8.49 8.76
C VAL A 60 -2.09 -8.24 9.97
N SER A 61 -2.47 -7.27 10.80
CA SER A 61 -1.71 -6.86 11.98
C SER A 61 -1.99 -7.75 13.20
N VAL A 62 -1.12 -7.65 14.21
CA VAL A 62 -1.33 -8.31 15.50
C VAL A 62 -2.63 -7.84 16.16
N ALA A 63 -2.92 -6.54 16.09
CA ALA A 63 -4.14 -5.96 16.68
C ALA A 63 -5.42 -6.47 16.01
N GLU A 64 -5.44 -6.64 14.69
CA GLU A 64 -6.56 -7.26 13.96
C GLU A 64 -6.74 -8.72 14.39
N ALA A 65 -5.64 -9.48 14.50
CA ALA A 65 -5.67 -10.87 14.94
C ALA A 65 -6.18 -11.02 16.40
N GLU A 66 -5.71 -10.18 17.30
CA GLU A 66 -6.16 -10.16 18.70
C GLU A 66 -7.66 -9.86 18.82
N ARG A 67 -8.15 -8.88 18.08
CA ARG A 67 -9.57 -8.52 18.07
C ARG A 67 -10.42 -9.66 17.53
N TRP A 68 -10.00 -10.28 16.42
CA TRP A 68 -10.70 -11.41 15.84
C TRP A 68 -10.73 -12.61 16.81
N LEU A 69 -9.65 -12.86 17.55
CA LEU A 69 -9.58 -13.92 18.57
C LEU A 69 -10.63 -13.79 19.69
N VAL A 70 -11.09 -12.56 19.98
CA VAL A 70 -12.13 -12.33 20.99
C VAL A 70 -13.49 -12.82 20.51
N ASP A 71 -13.78 -12.67 19.22
CA ASP A 71 -15.11 -12.91 18.64
C ASP A 71 -15.21 -14.28 17.95
N VAL A 72 -14.07 -14.92 17.67
CA VAL A 72 -14.05 -16.17 16.92
C VAL A 72 -14.67 -17.32 17.73
N PRO A 73 -15.58 -18.13 17.13
CA PRO A 73 -16.17 -19.29 17.82
C PRO A 73 -15.12 -20.36 18.08
N ARG A 74 -15.37 -21.20 19.07
CA ARG A 74 -14.49 -22.34 19.39
C ARG A 74 -14.55 -23.39 18.28
N GLY A 75 -13.41 -23.90 17.84
CA GLY A 75 -13.35 -24.93 16.80
C GLY A 75 -12.06 -24.94 16.00
N ALA A 76 -12.12 -25.60 14.85
CA ALA A 76 -11.06 -25.55 13.85
C ALA A 76 -11.40 -24.46 12.81
N HIS A 77 -10.38 -23.79 12.31
CA HIS A 77 -10.52 -22.66 11.41
C HIS A 77 -9.64 -22.82 10.17
N TRP A 78 -10.19 -22.49 9.03
CA TRP A 78 -9.46 -22.38 7.77
C TRP A 78 -9.61 -20.95 7.24
N VAL A 79 -8.51 -20.23 7.14
CA VAL A 79 -8.48 -18.83 6.71
C VAL A 79 -7.85 -18.72 5.33
N LEU A 80 -8.60 -18.24 4.38
CA LEU A 80 -8.21 -17.95 3.00
C LEU A 80 -7.93 -16.44 2.89
N SER A 81 -6.66 -16.04 2.85
CA SER A 81 -6.30 -14.64 2.90
C SER A 81 -5.73 -14.13 1.58
N GLU A 82 -6.26 -12.99 1.11
CA GLU A 82 -5.68 -12.19 0.04
C GLU A 82 -4.67 -11.15 0.57
N ARG A 83 -4.45 -11.11 1.89
CA ARG A 83 -3.46 -10.25 2.57
C ARG A 83 -2.39 -11.10 3.23
N GLU A 84 -1.15 -10.61 3.19
CA GLU A 84 -0.08 -11.22 4.00
C GLU A 84 -0.35 -11.00 5.49
N PHE A 85 0.21 -11.86 6.34
CA PHE A 85 0.16 -11.71 7.79
C PHE A 85 1.49 -11.16 8.28
N GLN A 86 1.46 -10.29 9.29
CA GLN A 86 2.66 -10.02 10.06
C GLN A 86 3.12 -11.30 10.78
N ASP A 87 4.43 -11.54 10.88
CA ASP A 87 4.98 -12.76 11.51
C ASP A 87 4.46 -12.98 12.94
N GLN A 88 4.28 -11.90 13.68
CA GLN A 88 3.75 -11.96 15.05
C GLN A 88 2.27 -12.30 15.07
N ALA A 89 1.49 -11.82 14.11
CA ALA A 89 0.06 -12.12 14.00
C ALA A 89 -0.17 -13.60 13.68
N SER A 90 0.56 -14.16 12.71
CA SER A 90 0.46 -15.59 12.38
C SER A 90 0.89 -16.48 13.55
N LYS A 91 1.97 -16.15 14.26
CA LYS A 91 2.40 -16.89 15.46
C LYS A 91 1.34 -16.87 16.55
N LEU A 92 0.72 -15.72 16.79
CA LEU A 92 -0.37 -15.58 17.76
C LEU A 92 -1.55 -16.48 17.40
N LEU A 93 -2.02 -16.45 16.15
CA LEU A 93 -3.15 -17.27 15.69
C LEU A 93 -2.87 -18.77 15.81
N TYR A 94 -1.66 -19.22 15.45
CA TYR A 94 -1.27 -20.63 15.59
C TYR A 94 -1.13 -21.08 17.06
N SER A 95 -0.82 -20.16 17.99
CA SER A 95 -0.70 -20.49 19.41
C SER A 95 -2.07 -20.61 20.12
N GLU A 96 -3.06 -19.84 19.68
CA GLU A 96 -4.35 -19.73 20.36
C GLU A 96 -5.44 -20.62 19.75
N LEU A 97 -5.34 -20.95 18.46
CA LEU A 97 -6.38 -21.65 17.72
C LEU A 97 -5.84 -22.88 16.96
N LYS A 98 -6.74 -23.85 16.75
CA LYS A 98 -6.53 -24.88 15.73
C LYS A 98 -6.87 -24.28 14.38
N ILE A 99 -5.87 -23.72 13.69
CA ILE A 99 -6.05 -22.93 12.47
C ILE A 99 -5.13 -23.38 11.34
N GLU A 100 -5.63 -23.33 10.11
CA GLU A 100 -4.85 -23.41 8.90
C GLU A 100 -4.94 -22.05 8.19
N LEU A 101 -3.79 -21.35 8.04
CA LEU A 101 -3.71 -20.06 7.37
C LEU A 101 -3.18 -20.26 5.94
N TRP A 102 -3.98 -19.85 4.97
CA TRP A 102 -3.55 -19.78 3.58
C TRP A 102 -3.22 -18.34 3.22
N SER A 103 -1.92 -18.10 2.98
CA SER A 103 -1.40 -16.83 2.50
C SER A 103 -1.88 -16.50 1.08
N PRO A 104 -1.75 -15.25 0.61
CA PRO A 104 -2.10 -14.87 -0.76
C PRO A 104 -1.42 -15.74 -1.81
N LYS A 105 -0.19 -16.16 -1.58
CA LYS A 105 0.56 -17.02 -2.49
C LYS A 105 -0.09 -18.41 -2.62
N LYS A 106 -0.46 -19.04 -1.50
CA LYS A 106 -1.10 -20.36 -1.49
C LYS A 106 -2.50 -20.28 -2.11
N LEU A 107 -3.26 -19.23 -1.76
CA LEU A 107 -4.58 -18.96 -2.32
C LEU A 107 -4.53 -18.73 -3.84
N SER A 108 -3.59 -17.90 -4.32
CA SER A 108 -3.41 -17.63 -5.75
C SER A 108 -3.00 -18.88 -6.54
N GLN A 109 -2.15 -19.72 -5.95
CA GLN A 109 -1.78 -21.00 -6.56
C GLN A 109 -3.02 -21.90 -6.70
N TRP A 110 -3.82 -22.03 -5.66
CA TRP A 110 -5.03 -22.85 -5.64
C TRP A 110 -6.06 -22.38 -6.68
N ILE A 111 -6.29 -21.07 -6.79
CA ILE A 111 -7.16 -20.48 -7.81
C ILE A 111 -6.56 -20.70 -9.22
N GLY A 112 -5.26 -20.51 -9.38
CA GLY A 112 -4.56 -20.70 -10.64
C GLY A 112 -4.65 -22.17 -11.14
N GLU A 113 -4.51 -23.14 -10.26
CA GLU A 113 -4.70 -24.55 -10.57
C GLU A 113 -6.14 -24.84 -11.03
N ALA A 114 -7.14 -24.23 -10.40
CA ALA A 114 -8.54 -24.36 -10.79
C ALA A 114 -8.85 -23.73 -12.16
N VAL A 115 -8.19 -22.64 -12.52
CA VAL A 115 -8.30 -22.03 -13.84
C VAL A 115 -7.63 -22.93 -14.90
N LEU A 116 -6.44 -23.47 -14.62
CA LEU A 116 -5.71 -24.34 -15.54
C LEU A 116 -6.41 -25.68 -15.76
N SER A 117 -7.10 -26.21 -14.74
CA SER A 117 -7.92 -27.43 -14.85
C SER A 117 -9.29 -27.20 -15.50
N GLY A 118 -9.67 -25.92 -15.75
CA GLY A 118 -10.96 -25.55 -16.33
C GLY A 118 -12.13 -25.57 -15.32
N GLU A 119 -11.85 -25.68 -14.02
CA GLU A 119 -12.86 -25.61 -12.97
C GLU A 119 -13.42 -24.18 -12.81
N LEU A 120 -12.56 -23.17 -12.99
CA LEU A 120 -12.91 -21.76 -12.98
C LEU A 120 -12.63 -21.12 -14.34
N THR A 121 -13.54 -20.25 -14.78
CA THR A 121 -13.30 -19.41 -15.95
C THR A 121 -12.75 -18.06 -15.51
N ALA A 122 -11.50 -17.76 -15.90
CA ALA A 122 -10.96 -16.43 -15.74
C ALA A 122 -11.59 -15.51 -16.79
N HIS A 123 -12.51 -14.66 -16.37
CA HIS A 123 -12.92 -13.52 -17.18
C HIS A 123 -11.93 -12.42 -16.93
N ALA A 124 -11.13 -12.05 -17.94
CA ALA A 124 -10.49 -10.74 -17.93
C ALA A 124 -11.62 -9.74 -17.73
N ALA A 125 -11.57 -8.97 -16.62
CA ALA A 125 -12.45 -7.83 -16.51
C ALA A 125 -12.22 -7.01 -17.79
N LEU A 126 -13.20 -7.04 -18.67
CA LEU A 126 -13.21 -6.16 -19.82
C LEU A 126 -13.32 -4.75 -19.22
N PHE A 127 -12.19 -4.14 -18.96
CA PHE A 127 -12.14 -2.69 -18.88
C PHE A 127 -12.77 -2.22 -20.20
N PRO A 128 -13.69 -1.24 -20.18
CA PRO A 128 -14.23 -0.70 -21.41
C PRO A 128 -13.03 -0.45 -22.31
N SER A 129 -13.00 -1.12 -23.46
CA SER A 129 -11.92 -1.01 -24.43
C SER A 129 -11.89 0.43 -24.92
N THR A 130 -11.16 1.27 -24.26
CA THR A 130 -10.50 2.36 -24.91
C THR A 130 -9.54 1.67 -25.88
N GLU A 131 -9.74 1.87 -27.18
CA GLU A 131 -8.88 1.30 -28.22
C GLU A 131 -7.43 1.51 -27.78
N ILE A 132 -6.71 0.39 -27.57
CA ILE A 132 -5.30 0.42 -27.17
C ILE A 132 -4.57 1.05 -28.36
N THR A 133 -4.25 2.31 -28.23
CA THR A 133 -3.34 2.98 -29.17
C THR A 133 -1.92 2.50 -28.86
N PRO A 134 -1.01 2.46 -29.86
CA PRO A 134 0.39 2.03 -29.64
C PRO A 134 1.12 2.75 -28.49
N GLU A 135 0.63 3.93 -28.09
CA GLU A 135 1.12 4.70 -26.95
C GLU A 135 0.79 4.07 -25.57
N ASP A 136 -0.22 3.18 -25.51
CA ASP A 136 -0.60 2.49 -24.27
C ASP A 136 0.28 1.25 -24.00
N GLU A 137 0.93 0.68 -25.01
CA GLU A 137 1.91 -0.40 -24.84
C GLU A 137 3.21 0.10 -24.20
N GLU A 138 3.63 1.34 -24.47
CA GLU A 138 4.78 1.95 -23.79
C GLU A 138 4.49 2.22 -22.31
N LYS A 139 3.23 2.53 -21.95
CA LYS A 139 2.84 2.72 -20.54
C LYS A 139 2.75 1.40 -19.77
N SER A 140 2.45 0.28 -20.42
CA SER A 140 2.42 -1.05 -19.79
C SER A 140 3.82 -1.59 -19.52
N ALA A 141 4.81 -1.27 -20.35
CA ALA A 141 6.20 -1.67 -20.16
C ALA A 141 6.88 -0.96 -18.97
N SER A 142 6.36 0.19 -18.53
CA SER A 142 6.90 0.92 -17.37
C SER A 142 6.42 0.39 -16.00
N ALA A 143 5.51 -0.59 -15.98
CA ALA A 143 5.00 -1.16 -14.72
C ALA A 143 6.04 -2.04 -13.98
N GLU A 144 7.09 -2.51 -14.65
CA GLU A 144 8.12 -3.36 -14.04
C GLU A 144 8.99 -2.61 -13.02
N ASN A 145 9.05 -1.28 -13.07
CA ASN A 145 9.87 -0.45 -12.18
C ASN A 145 9.06 0.47 -11.26
N LEU A 146 7.75 0.23 -11.12
CA LEU A 146 6.91 1.06 -10.27
C LEU A 146 7.25 0.88 -8.80
N ILE A 147 7.65 1.96 -8.13
CA ILE A 147 7.90 1.96 -6.68
C ILE A 147 6.60 2.25 -5.96
N VAL A 148 6.06 1.26 -5.25
CA VAL A 148 4.85 1.44 -4.43
C VAL A 148 5.24 1.78 -2.99
N LEU A 149 4.75 2.92 -2.50
CA LEU A 149 5.04 3.41 -1.16
C LEU A 149 4.23 2.66 -0.09
N GLN A 150 4.75 2.65 1.13
CA GLN A 150 4.04 2.07 2.25
C GLN A 150 2.91 3.00 2.73
N ALA A 151 1.73 2.43 2.99
CA ALA A 151 0.63 3.14 3.64
C ALA A 151 0.99 3.46 5.10
N LYS A 152 0.57 4.64 5.57
CA LYS A 152 0.75 5.10 6.96
C LYS A 152 -0.57 5.13 7.75
N ILE A 153 -1.69 5.19 7.03
CA ILE A 153 -3.04 5.28 7.61
C ILE A 153 -3.67 3.89 7.63
N ASN A 154 -4.22 3.52 8.75
CA ASN A 154 -5.10 2.37 8.89
C ASN A 154 -6.54 2.81 8.59
N LEU A 155 -7.21 2.12 7.65
CA LEU A 155 -8.55 2.47 7.20
C LEU A 155 -9.60 2.34 8.32
N ASP A 156 -9.49 1.27 9.13
CA ASP A 156 -10.44 1.01 10.21
C ASP A 156 -10.34 2.08 11.31
N GLU A 157 -9.12 2.45 11.69
CA GLU A 157 -8.91 3.53 12.66
C GLU A 157 -9.40 4.87 12.12
N TRP A 158 -9.19 5.13 10.84
CA TRP A 158 -9.64 6.34 10.17
C TRP A 158 -11.18 6.42 10.15
N SER A 159 -11.89 5.32 9.84
CA SER A 159 -13.36 5.25 9.81
C SER A 159 -13.96 5.42 11.20
N ILE A 160 -13.38 4.74 12.21
CA ILE A 160 -13.83 4.86 13.61
C ILE A 160 -13.69 6.29 14.12
N GLN A 161 -12.55 6.96 13.86
CA GLN A 161 -12.33 8.35 14.27
C GLN A 161 -13.36 9.32 13.67
N ARG A 162 -13.94 8.97 12.52
CA ARG A 162 -14.97 9.78 11.83
C ARG A 162 -16.39 9.35 12.11
N GLY A 163 -16.60 8.29 12.89
CA GLY A 163 -17.92 7.75 13.23
C GLY A 163 -18.66 7.16 12.04
N ILE A 164 -17.92 6.63 11.05
CA ILE A 164 -18.52 6.01 9.86
C ILE A 164 -18.82 4.55 10.20
N GLU A 165 -20.12 4.20 10.25
CA GLU A 165 -20.57 2.85 10.61
C GLU A 165 -20.50 1.87 9.43
N TYR A 166 -20.76 2.36 8.22
CA TYR A 166 -20.69 1.56 7.00
C TYR A 166 -19.78 2.23 5.97
N LEU A 167 -18.78 1.49 5.51
CA LEU A 167 -17.79 1.97 4.57
C LEU A 167 -17.49 0.88 3.53
N ASP A 168 -17.82 1.13 2.25
CA ASP A 168 -17.26 0.36 1.13
C ASP A 168 -15.94 1.01 0.69
N ALA A 169 -14.86 0.25 0.73
CA ALA A 169 -13.53 0.77 0.42
C ALA A 169 -12.82 -0.13 -0.59
N LYS A 170 -12.44 0.44 -1.73
CA LYS A 170 -11.73 -0.26 -2.80
C LYS A 170 -10.28 0.23 -2.87
N PRO A 171 -9.28 -0.66 -2.67
CA PRO A 171 -7.88 -0.27 -2.72
C PRO A 171 -7.46 0.14 -4.13
N ILE A 172 -6.67 1.20 -4.22
CA ILE A 172 -6.13 1.79 -5.44
C ILE A 172 -4.69 2.24 -5.23
N LEU A 173 -4.05 2.64 -6.31
CA LEU A 173 -2.78 3.35 -6.31
C LEU A 173 -2.98 4.77 -6.85
N LEU A 174 -2.35 5.73 -6.22
CA LEU A 174 -2.34 7.13 -6.62
C LEU A 174 -0.99 7.45 -7.27
N GLN A 175 -1.01 8.05 -8.45
CA GLN A 175 0.22 8.44 -9.16
C GLN A 175 1.09 9.34 -8.30
N ALA A 176 2.39 9.03 -8.27
CA ALA A 176 3.44 9.84 -7.64
C ALA A 176 4.73 9.69 -8.43
N ARG A 177 5.77 10.43 -8.07
CA ARG A 177 7.11 10.34 -8.64
C ARG A 177 8.16 10.34 -7.55
N ILE A 178 9.26 9.63 -7.78
CA ILE A 178 10.46 9.74 -6.96
C ILE A 178 11.54 10.32 -7.85
N TRP A 179 12.20 11.36 -7.36
CA TRP A 179 13.30 11.99 -8.03
C TRP A 179 14.61 11.57 -7.37
N ASN A 180 15.48 10.92 -8.13
CA ASN A 180 16.88 10.72 -7.76
C ASN A 180 17.65 11.97 -8.16
N ILE A 181 18.35 12.56 -7.23
CA ILE A 181 19.03 13.84 -7.38
C ILE A 181 20.49 13.64 -7.05
N VAL A 182 21.37 13.90 -8.01
CA VAL A 182 22.82 13.92 -7.82
C VAL A 182 23.30 15.33 -8.04
N GLY A 183 23.94 15.94 -7.06
CA GLY A 183 24.34 17.33 -7.13
C GLY A 183 25.20 17.75 -5.95
N ALA A 184 25.34 19.06 -5.72
CA ALA A 184 26.17 19.59 -4.67
C ALA A 184 25.45 20.60 -3.79
N LEU A 185 25.84 20.65 -2.53
CA LEU A 185 25.59 21.76 -1.63
C LEU A 185 26.79 22.72 -1.70
N VAL A 186 26.47 24.01 -1.73
CA VAL A 186 27.49 25.07 -1.81
C VAL A 186 27.40 25.94 -0.57
N SER A 187 28.54 26.15 0.10
CA SER A 187 28.68 27.03 1.24
C SER A 187 28.73 28.52 0.81
N PRO A 188 28.53 29.47 1.71
CA PRO A 188 28.72 30.90 1.41
C PRO A 188 30.16 31.24 0.96
N ASP A 189 31.14 30.46 1.39
CA ASP A 189 32.55 30.64 1.03
C ASP A 189 32.94 29.94 -0.30
N GLY A 190 31.98 29.23 -0.94
CA GLY A 190 32.16 28.55 -2.21
C GLY A 190 32.64 27.10 -2.08
N ASP A 191 32.74 26.54 -0.89
CA ASP A 191 33.04 25.12 -0.71
C ASP A 191 31.91 24.29 -1.26
N ARG A 192 32.22 23.17 -1.92
CA ARG A 192 31.23 22.26 -2.54
C ARG A 192 31.27 20.90 -1.84
N GLU A 193 30.08 20.33 -1.62
CA GLU A 193 29.93 18.98 -1.08
C GLU A 193 28.93 18.22 -1.96
N GLU A 194 29.43 17.21 -2.66
CA GLU A 194 28.62 16.35 -3.51
C GLU A 194 27.71 15.46 -2.65
N GLY A 195 26.48 15.22 -3.15
CA GLY A 195 25.50 14.40 -2.44
C GLY A 195 24.48 13.79 -3.39
N GLU A 196 23.83 12.77 -2.85
CA GLU A 196 22.72 12.09 -3.50
C GLU A 196 21.48 12.18 -2.61
N TRP A 197 20.37 12.58 -3.19
CA TRP A 197 19.11 12.70 -2.46
C TRP A 197 17.99 12.02 -3.26
N ARG A 198 17.00 11.57 -2.53
CA ARG A 198 15.75 11.10 -3.10
C ARG A 198 14.60 11.92 -2.56
N VAL A 199 13.74 12.39 -3.46
CA VAL A 199 12.60 13.24 -3.12
C VAL A 199 11.34 12.63 -3.72
N LEU A 200 10.33 12.46 -2.90
CA LEU A 200 8.99 12.05 -3.32
C LEU A 200 8.20 13.30 -3.72
N GLU A 201 7.69 13.28 -4.94
CA GLU A 201 6.68 14.21 -5.43
C GLU A 201 5.30 13.57 -5.26
N ASP A 202 4.49 14.17 -4.38
CA ASP A 202 3.10 13.78 -4.13
C ASP A 202 2.16 14.85 -4.71
N PRO A 203 1.68 14.66 -5.94
CA PRO A 203 0.84 15.66 -6.61
C PRO A 203 -0.56 15.78 -6.00
N TRP A 204 -1.00 14.80 -5.20
CA TRP A 204 -2.29 14.83 -4.51
C TRP A 204 -2.27 15.78 -3.31
N ALA A 205 -1.13 15.82 -2.63
CA ALA A 205 -0.91 16.68 -1.47
C ALA A 205 -0.26 18.03 -1.83
N ASP A 206 0.07 18.28 -3.10
CA ASP A 206 0.90 19.40 -3.58
C ASP A 206 2.21 19.50 -2.75
N ARG A 207 2.91 18.36 -2.61
CA ARG A 207 4.03 18.27 -1.67
C ARG A 207 5.23 17.54 -2.25
N LEU A 208 6.42 18.08 -1.92
CA LEU A 208 7.70 17.39 -2.03
C LEU A 208 8.20 17.00 -0.64
N GLU A 209 8.65 15.78 -0.46
CA GLU A 209 9.25 15.32 0.80
C GLU A 209 10.46 14.43 0.55
N MET A 210 11.43 14.47 1.49
CA MET A 210 12.56 13.54 1.43
C MET A 210 12.06 12.10 1.47
N TYR A 211 12.54 11.30 0.51
CA TYR A 211 12.19 9.88 0.41
C TYR A 211 13.27 9.02 1.05
N ASN A 212 12.84 8.13 1.94
CA ASN A 212 13.68 7.09 2.48
C ASN A 212 13.30 5.74 1.83
N SER A 213 14.29 4.95 1.39
CA SER A 213 14.07 3.65 0.73
C SER A 213 13.29 2.65 1.59
N GLU A 214 13.31 2.79 2.91
CA GLU A 214 12.50 1.98 3.84
C GLU A 214 10.98 2.19 3.68
N ASN A 215 10.56 3.25 3.01
CA ASN A 215 9.15 3.56 2.76
C ASN A 215 8.56 2.84 1.55
N GLY A 216 9.33 2.04 0.81
CA GLY A 216 8.87 1.26 -0.33
C GLY A 216 8.36 -0.13 0.07
N LEU A 217 7.40 -0.66 -0.67
CA LEU A 217 6.96 -2.05 -0.54
C LEU A 217 7.91 -2.96 -1.31
N GLN A 218 8.31 -4.07 -0.70
CA GLN A 218 9.15 -5.09 -1.37
C GLN A 218 8.40 -5.80 -2.50
N ASN A 219 7.08 -5.96 -2.36
CA ASN A 219 6.21 -6.56 -3.36
C ASN A 219 5.19 -5.51 -3.82
N PRO A 220 5.32 -4.96 -5.04
CA PRO A 220 4.38 -3.99 -5.56
C PRO A 220 2.97 -4.60 -5.70
N LEU A 221 1.97 -3.82 -5.32
CA LEU A 221 0.57 -4.24 -5.40
C LEU A 221 0.07 -4.09 -6.83
N ASN A 222 -0.54 -5.14 -7.38
CA ASN A 222 -1.22 -5.07 -8.67
C ASN A 222 -2.63 -4.46 -8.50
N LEU A 223 -2.70 -3.14 -8.42
CA LEU A 223 -3.92 -2.36 -8.24
C LEU A 223 -4.05 -1.32 -9.37
N ARG A 224 -5.28 -0.85 -9.59
CA ARG A 224 -5.56 0.25 -10.52
C ARG A 224 -4.82 1.50 -10.08
N ILE A 225 -4.11 2.16 -11.00
CA ILE A 225 -3.48 3.45 -10.77
C ILE A 225 -4.46 4.55 -11.21
N ILE A 226 -4.66 5.54 -10.34
CA ILE A 226 -5.38 6.78 -10.66
C ILE A 226 -4.34 7.88 -10.87
N ASN A 227 -4.37 8.48 -12.05
CA ASN A 227 -3.48 9.57 -12.38
C ASN A 227 -3.93 10.86 -11.67
N SER A 228 -2.98 11.68 -11.26
CA SER A 228 -3.25 13.04 -10.84
C SER A 228 -3.61 13.92 -12.03
N GLN A 229 -4.17 15.10 -11.78
CA GLN A 229 -4.37 16.08 -12.83
C GLN A 229 -3.01 16.49 -13.41
N GLU A 230 -2.91 16.65 -14.74
CA GLU A 230 -1.64 16.96 -15.44
C GLU A 230 -0.94 18.21 -14.89
N ASN A 231 -1.72 19.22 -14.50
CA ASN A 231 -1.20 20.47 -13.94
C ASN A 231 -0.68 20.36 -12.49
N LYS A 232 -0.83 19.20 -11.85
CA LYS A 232 -0.34 18.94 -10.49
C LYS A 232 1.06 18.32 -10.44
N LEU A 233 1.51 17.79 -11.56
CA LEU A 233 2.87 17.30 -11.66
C LEU A 233 3.81 18.46 -11.96
N LEU A 234 4.90 18.54 -11.21
CA LEU A 234 5.89 19.60 -11.37
C LEU A 234 6.64 19.45 -12.69
N SER A 235 6.87 20.57 -13.35
CA SER A 235 7.86 20.65 -14.41
C SER A 235 9.27 20.52 -13.79
N GLU A 236 10.25 20.12 -14.58
CA GLU A 236 11.64 20.04 -14.08
C GLU A 236 12.16 21.40 -13.59
N SER A 237 11.74 22.50 -14.22
CA SER A 237 12.11 23.85 -13.80
C SER A 237 11.53 24.22 -12.43
N ASP A 238 10.24 23.90 -12.18
CA ASP A 238 9.60 24.18 -10.91
C ASP A 238 10.18 23.30 -9.81
N LEU A 239 10.45 22.02 -10.12
CA LEU A 239 11.10 21.10 -9.20
C LEU A 239 12.46 21.64 -8.74
N ARG A 240 13.32 22.13 -9.68
CA ARG A 240 14.62 22.71 -9.34
C ARG A 240 14.51 23.88 -8.37
N VAL A 241 13.54 24.75 -8.58
CA VAL A 241 13.26 25.87 -7.64
C VAL A 241 12.88 25.38 -6.26
N MET A 242 12.00 24.38 -6.17
CA MET A 242 11.55 23.86 -4.88
C MET A 242 12.64 23.06 -4.14
N LEU A 243 13.51 22.37 -4.87
CA LEU A 243 14.62 21.59 -4.30
C LEU A 243 15.62 22.48 -3.53
N VAL A 244 15.84 23.71 -3.96
CA VAL A 244 16.70 24.66 -3.21
C VAL A 244 16.21 24.83 -1.77
N GLY A 245 14.89 24.92 -1.56
CA GLY A 245 14.33 25.06 -0.22
C GLY A 245 14.33 23.77 0.62
N ILE A 246 14.17 22.62 -0.04
CA ILE A 246 14.08 21.31 0.64
C ILE A 246 15.45 20.78 1.04
N LEU A 247 16.46 20.98 0.18
CA LEU A 247 17.82 20.46 0.38
C LEU A 247 18.74 21.45 1.11
N GLU A 248 18.27 22.69 1.34
CA GLU A 248 19.01 23.64 2.16
C GLU A 248 19.32 23.05 3.54
N THR A 249 20.56 23.13 3.95
CA THR A 249 20.97 22.63 5.27
C THR A 249 21.82 23.66 6.01
N ARG A 250 21.83 23.57 7.35
CA ARG A 250 22.67 24.39 8.21
C ARG A 250 23.72 23.52 8.87
N LYS A 251 25.00 23.84 8.62
CA LYS A 251 26.13 23.11 9.20
C LYS A 251 26.85 23.97 10.24
N GLN A 252 27.36 23.31 11.26
CA GLN A 252 28.15 23.96 12.31
C GLN A 252 29.61 24.06 11.86
N ARG A 253 30.14 25.28 11.80
CA ARG A 253 31.56 25.55 11.60
C ARG A 253 32.19 25.96 12.93
N LYS A 254 33.23 25.26 13.35
CA LYS A 254 34.04 25.61 14.51
C LYS A 254 35.11 26.60 14.04
N GLN A 255 35.04 27.83 14.43
CA GLN A 255 36.08 28.83 14.20
C GLN A 255 37.02 28.86 15.42
N GLN A 256 38.27 28.48 15.24
CA GLN A 256 39.32 28.69 16.25
C GLN A 256 39.83 30.12 16.08
N THR A 257 39.58 30.98 17.06
CA THR A 257 40.17 32.30 17.09
C THR A 257 41.60 32.17 17.59
N SER A 258 42.56 32.54 16.77
CA SER A 258 43.99 32.38 17.00
C SER A 258 44.60 33.53 17.82
N GLU A 259 44.01 33.94 18.92
CA GLU A 259 44.63 34.85 19.90
C GLU A 259 44.29 34.42 21.33
N GLY A 260 45.14 33.61 21.92
CA GLY A 260 45.43 33.56 23.36
C GLY A 260 44.35 33.13 24.34
N THR A 261 43.10 33.05 23.96
CA THR A 261 42.00 32.57 24.79
C THR A 261 41.18 31.56 23.99
N SER A 262 41.01 30.34 24.51
CA SER A 262 40.27 29.26 23.84
C SER A 262 38.76 29.54 23.85
N VAL A 263 38.32 30.48 23.07
CA VAL A 263 36.89 30.68 22.78
C VAL A 263 36.59 30.01 21.47
N THR A 264 35.95 28.83 21.52
CA THR A 264 35.43 28.17 20.35
C THR A 264 34.05 28.78 20.03
N SER A 265 34.00 29.62 19.02
CA SER A 265 32.70 30.09 18.54
C SER A 265 32.16 29.11 17.49
N THR A 266 30.91 28.71 17.65
CA THR A 266 30.23 27.83 16.68
C THR A 266 29.34 28.74 15.85
N MET A 267 29.64 28.86 14.55
CA MET A 267 28.76 29.52 13.58
C MET A 267 27.94 28.45 12.82
N LEU A 268 26.68 28.81 12.55
CA LEU A 268 25.82 28.02 11.63
C LEU A 268 25.95 28.63 10.24
N GLU A 269 26.50 27.84 9.32
CA GLU A 269 26.59 28.20 7.92
C GLU A 269 25.43 27.60 7.14
N ARG A 270 24.84 28.41 6.25
CA ARG A 270 23.78 28.00 5.35
C ARG A 270 24.38 27.44 4.08
N TRP A 271 24.14 26.17 3.81
CA TRP A 271 24.54 25.49 2.59
C TRP A 271 23.35 25.41 1.65
N SER A 272 23.51 25.92 0.43
CA SER A 272 22.46 25.97 -0.59
C SER A 272 22.68 24.90 -1.64
N PHE A 273 21.60 24.32 -2.14
CA PHE A 273 21.66 23.33 -3.21
C PHE A 273 21.93 24.02 -4.56
N ASP A 274 22.90 23.53 -5.31
CA ASP A 274 23.22 23.93 -6.69
C ASP A 274 22.24 23.23 -7.65
N SER A 275 21.08 23.85 -7.87
CA SER A 275 20.02 23.26 -8.67
C SER A 275 20.34 23.21 -10.17
N GLU A 276 21.19 24.12 -10.69
CA GLU A 276 21.55 24.18 -12.12
C GLU A 276 22.51 23.05 -12.51
N GLY A 277 23.48 22.75 -11.65
CA GLY A 277 24.48 21.71 -11.85
C GLY A 277 23.99 20.30 -11.51
N ALA A 278 22.80 20.14 -10.94
CA ALA A 278 22.28 18.87 -10.50
C ALA A 278 21.72 18.03 -11.65
N HIS A 279 21.97 16.72 -11.58
CA HIS A 279 21.33 15.71 -12.42
C HIS A 279 20.07 15.18 -11.72
N LEU A 280 18.95 15.17 -12.47
CA LEU A 280 17.65 14.72 -11.98
C LEU A 280 17.18 13.52 -12.80
N GLU A 281 16.82 12.44 -12.14
CA GLU A 281 16.23 11.24 -12.74
C GLU A 281 14.87 10.98 -12.11
N CYS A 282 13.83 10.87 -12.95
CA CYS A 282 12.46 10.61 -12.52
C CYS A 282 12.16 9.11 -12.53
N LEU A 283 11.75 8.57 -11.41
CA LEU A 283 11.26 7.20 -11.27
C LEU A 283 9.75 7.20 -11.03
N PRO A 284 8.99 6.33 -11.73
CA PRO A 284 7.56 6.19 -11.49
C PRO A 284 7.32 5.63 -10.08
N ALA A 285 6.40 6.27 -9.36
CA ALA A 285 6.01 5.83 -8.03
C ALA A 285 4.50 5.88 -7.84
N ALA A 286 3.99 5.17 -6.85
CA ALA A 286 2.59 5.19 -6.50
C ALA A 286 2.39 5.18 -4.98
N ILE A 287 1.39 5.92 -4.55
CA ILE A 287 0.95 5.99 -3.16
C ILE A 287 -0.32 5.15 -3.03
N PRO A 288 -0.39 4.19 -2.09
CA PRO A 288 -1.63 3.48 -1.83
C PRO A 288 -2.75 4.42 -1.39
N GLY A 289 -3.97 4.05 -1.73
CA GLY A 289 -5.18 4.79 -1.34
C GLY A 289 -6.42 3.92 -1.44
N TRP A 290 -7.56 4.48 -1.12
CA TRP A 290 -8.84 3.81 -1.24
C TRP A 290 -9.86 4.72 -1.90
N ILE A 291 -10.68 4.16 -2.78
CA ILE A 291 -11.95 4.77 -3.14
C ILE A 291 -12.93 4.37 -2.04
N LEU A 292 -13.49 5.36 -1.38
CA LEU A 292 -14.47 5.21 -0.31
C LEU A 292 -15.85 5.51 -0.85
N ASP A 293 -16.85 4.67 -0.49
CA ASP A 293 -18.26 4.92 -0.74
C ASP A 293 -19.01 4.83 0.61
N TYR A 294 -19.46 5.96 1.10
CA TYR A 294 -20.17 6.09 2.36
C TYR A 294 -21.09 7.31 2.32
N ASP A 295 -22.24 7.24 2.97
CA ASP A 295 -23.25 8.33 3.05
C ASP A 295 -23.61 8.93 1.67
N GLY A 296 -23.54 8.11 0.59
CA GLY A 296 -23.80 8.55 -0.78
C GLY A 296 -22.73 9.44 -1.38
N ARG A 297 -21.55 9.49 -0.78
CA ARG A 297 -20.36 10.20 -1.27
C ARG A 297 -19.30 9.23 -1.74
N LYS A 298 -18.60 9.61 -2.82
CA LYS A 298 -17.44 8.87 -3.30
C LYS A 298 -16.20 9.75 -3.19
N GLU A 299 -15.27 9.33 -2.39
CA GLU A 299 -14.03 10.06 -2.13
C GLU A 299 -12.81 9.15 -2.27
N ILE A 300 -11.65 9.73 -2.54
CA ILE A 300 -10.37 9.03 -2.52
C ILE A 300 -9.69 9.33 -1.20
N LEU A 301 -9.41 8.31 -0.39
CA LEU A 301 -8.58 8.44 0.81
C LEU A 301 -7.11 8.18 0.47
N HIS A 302 -6.28 9.14 0.79
CA HIS A 302 -4.83 9.05 0.62
C HIS A 302 -4.18 8.41 1.83
N SER A 303 -3.50 7.27 1.66
CA SER A 303 -3.01 6.45 2.78
C SER A 303 -1.83 7.02 3.55
N ARG A 304 -1.21 8.11 3.11
CA ARG A 304 -0.06 8.70 3.81
C ARG A 304 -0.40 9.93 4.61
N ASN A 305 -1.37 10.74 4.16
CA ASN A 305 -1.76 12.00 4.82
C ASN A 305 -3.15 11.97 5.45
N GLY A 306 -3.97 10.94 5.19
CA GLY A 306 -5.33 10.80 5.73
C GLY A 306 -6.36 11.78 5.18
N ARG A 307 -6.02 12.54 4.14
CA ARG A 307 -6.95 13.46 3.48
C ARG A 307 -7.80 12.71 2.47
N THR A 308 -9.02 13.21 2.30
CA THR A 308 -9.91 12.76 1.24
C THR A 308 -9.96 13.77 0.10
N TYR A 309 -10.15 13.24 -1.11
CA TYR A 309 -10.27 13.99 -2.36
C TYR A 309 -11.54 13.54 -3.07
N ASP A 310 -12.28 14.48 -3.64
CA ASP A 310 -13.50 14.17 -4.36
C ASP A 310 -13.18 13.40 -5.66
N LEU A 311 -13.81 12.24 -5.82
CA LEU A 311 -13.58 11.37 -6.98
C LEU A 311 -14.11 12.01 -8.29
N SER A 312 -15.12 12.88 -8.22
CA SER A 312 -15.73 13.54 -9.39
C SER A 312 -14.73 14.38 -10.20
N PHE A 313 -13.64 14.82 -9.60
CA PHE A 313 -12.57 15.56 -10.30
C PHE A 313 -11.65 14.66 -11.14
N PHE A 314 -11.73 13.34 -10.99
CA PHE A 314 -10.80 12.38 -11.61
C PHE A 314 -11.48 11.37 -12.54
N GLU A 315 -12.80 11.29 -12.52
CA GLU A 315 -13.60 10.60 -13.52
C GLU A 315 -13.94 11.63 -14.62
N ALA A 316 -12.97 12.00 -15.45
CA ALA A 316 -13.28 12.70 -16.70
C ALA A 316 -13.90 11.70 -17.68
N PRO A 317 -14.89 12.15 -18.52
CA PRO A 317 -15.69 11.31 -19.39
C PRO A 317 -14.88 10.60 -20.47
#